data_af53c59504eb3834362cb12dbc4afc2e
#
_entry.id   af53c59504eb3834362cb12dbc4afc2e
#
_cell.length_a   1.000
_cell.length_b   1.000
_cell.length_c   1.000
_cell.angle_alpha   90.00
_cell.angle_beta   90.00
_cell.angle_gamma   90.00
#
_symmetry.space_group_name_H-M   'P 1'
#
loop_
_entity.id
_entity.type
_entity.pdbx_description
1 polymer ?
#
loop_
_entity_poly.entity_id
_entity_poly.type
_entity_poly.pdbx_seq_one_letter_code
_entity_poly.pdbx_strand_id
1 'polypeptide(L)'
;MLKQRVITAVALLLVLLPALFSARMEYWWGVSLLLMAAGAWEWGRLNACGPLSSLLLAFVCLLACVLVWDSSLMHASLSHLWWGLSALWLVGGVFMLRRGPGYWRECPRWLRLPLGLLVLWGAWVAVAQARAVGINFLLSAMVSVWVADIAAYFAGRAWGGRWFKRKLAVSISPGKT
;
A
#
# COMPACT_ATOMS: atom_id res chain seq x y z
N MET A 1 -1.87 -20.16 13.29
CA MET A 1 -1.70 -18.81 12.71
C MET A 1 -0.58 -18.71 11.66
N LEU A 2 0.66 -19.22 11.89
CA LEU A 2 1.73 -19.16 10.89
C LEU A 2 1.42 -19.97 9.62
N LYS A 3 0.92 -21.21 9.77
CA LYS A 3 0.54 -22.07 8.64
C LYS A 3 -0.46 -21.43 7.68
N GLN A 4 -1.49 -20.76 8.19
CA GLN A 4 -2.49 -20.07 7.36
C GLN A 4 -1.86 -18.92 6.55
N ARG A 5 -0.98 -18.14 7.15
CA ARG A 5 -0.27 -17.05 6.47
C ARG A 5 0.65 -17.57 5.36
N VAL A 6 1.34 -18.69 5.62
CA VAL A 6 2.18 -19.33 4.59
C VAL A 6 1.33 -19.86 3.44
N ILE A 7 0.22 -20.53 3.73
CA ILE A 7 -0.69 -21.07 2.70
C ILE A 7 -1.24 -19.94 1.83
N THR A 8 -1.73 -18.84 2.44
CA THR A 8 -2.25 -17.71 1.67
C THR A 8 -1.15 -17.02 0.84
N ALA A 9 0.06 -16.86 1.38
CA ALA A 9 1.18 -16.30 0.64
C ALA A 9 1.57 -17.17 -0.56
N VAL A 10 1.66 -18.49 -0.37
CA VAL A 10 1.95 -19.44 -1.47
C VAL A 10 0.84 -19.43 -2.51
N ALA A 11 -0.43 -19.45 -2.10
CA ALA A 11 -1.56 -19.37 -3.02
C ALA A 11 -1.55 -18.08 -3.86
N LEU A 12 -1.26 -16.93 -3.23
CA LEU A 12 -1.13 -15.65 -3.93
C LEU A 12 0.06 -15.67 -4.91
N LEU A 13 1.20 -16.23 -4.52
CA LEU A 13 2.36 -16.36 -5.40
C LEU A 13 2.08 -17.26 -6.60
N LEU A 14 1.38 -18.38 -6.40
CA LEU A 14 0.99 -19.30 -7.47
C LEU A 14 0.07 -18.65 -8.51
N VAL A 15 -0.71 -17.63 -8.14
CA VAL A 15 -1.53 -16.86 -9.08
C VAL A 15 -0.76 -15.69 -9.69
N LEU A 16 0.00 -14.98 -8.85
CA LEU A 16 0.69 -13.75 -9.25
C LEU A 16 1.87 -14.01 -10.20
N LEU A 17 2.70 -15.04 -9.92
CA LEU A 17 3.88 -15.33 -10.73
C LEU A 17 3.53 -15.74 -12.17
N PRO A 18 2.59 -16.68 -12.43
CA PRO A 18 2.20 -16.99 -13.80
C PRO A 18 1.62 -15.78 -14.54
N ALA A 19 0.81 -14.96 -13.87
CA ALA A 19 0.27 -13.75 -14.47
C ALA A 19 1.37 -12.73 -14.80
N LEU A 20 2.36 -12.58 -13.92
CA LEU A 20 3.50 -11.68 -14.10
C LEU A 20 4.39 -12.09 -15.29
N PHE A 21 4.67 -13.38 -15.42
CA PHE A 21 5.54 -13.93 -16.48
C PHE A 21 4.79 -14.27 -17.77
N SER A 22 3.46 -14.12 -17.79
CA SER A 22 2.67 -14.36 -18.99
C SER A 22 3.04 -13.38 -20.11
N ALA A 23 3.09 -13.89 -21.33
CA ALA A 23 3.21 -13.07 -22.54
C ALA A 23 1.97 -12.19 -22.78
N ARG A 24 0.83 -12.60 -22.26
CA ARG A 24 -0.43 -11.84 -22.35
C ARG A 24 -0.58 -10.91 -21.18
N MET A 25 -0.58 -9.62 -21.47
CA MET A 25 -0.72 -8.57 -20.46
C MET A 25 -2.08 -8.60 -19.73
N GLU A 26 -3.12 -9.12 -20.38
CA GLU A 26 -4.48 -9.18 -19.83
C GLU A 26 -4.54 -9.98 -18.52
N TYR A 27 -3.75 -11.06 -18.40
CA TYR A 27 -3.70 -11.85 -17.15
C TYR A 27 -3.13 -11.04 -15.99
N TRP A 28 -2.07 -10.27 -16.27
CA TRP A 28 -1.48 -9.38 -15.27
C TRP A 28 -2.48 -8.30 -14.83
N TRP A 29 -3.15 -7.68 -15.79
CA TRP A 29 -4.17 -6.67 -15.50
C TRP A 29 -5.33 -7.24 -14.68
N GLY A 30 -5.87 -8.39 -15.08
CA GLY A 30 -6.97 -9.05 -14.36
C GLY A 30 -6.62 -9.36 -12.92
N VAL A 31 -5.46 -9.98 -12.67
CA VAL A 31 -5.01 -10.33 -11.33
C VAL A 31 -4.72 -9.08 -10.50
N SER A 32 -4.05 -8.09 -11.04
CA SER A 32 -3.73 -6.85 -10.32
C SER A 32 -4.98 -6.04 -9.97
N LEU A 33 -5.96 -5.95 -10.86
CA LEU A 33 -7.25 -5.30 -10.60
C LEU A 33 -8.03 -6.02 -9.50
N LEU A 34 -8.03 -7.34 -9.50
CA LEU A 34 -8.70 -8.14 -8.48
C LEU A 34 -8.07 -7.93 -7.10
N LEU A 35 -6.74 -7.87 -7.04
CA LEU A 35 -6.03 -7.56 -5.80
C LEU A 35 -6.32 -6.13 -5.31
N MET A 36 -6.42 -5.16 -6.22
CA MET A 36 -6.79 -3.78 -5.86
C MET A 36 -8.23 -3.68 -5.34
N ALA A 37 -9.18 -4.37 -5.97
CA ALA A 37 -10.56 -4.44 -5.49
C ALA A 37 -10.64 -5.07 -4.09
N ALA A 38 -9.92 -6.16 -3.85
CA ALA A 38 -9.82 -6.80 -2.54
C ALA A 38 -9.19 -5.86 -1.50
N GLY A 39 -8.11 -5.16 -1.85
CA GLY A 39 -7.47 -4.17 -0.99
C GLY A 39 -8.38 -2.99 -0.63
N ALA A 40 -9.13 -2.46 -1.60
CA ALA A 40 -10.06 -1.38 -1.38
C ALA A 40 -11.28 -1.81 -0.53
N TRP A 41 -11.78 -3.04 -0.72
CA TRP A 41 -12.81 -3.63 0.12
C TRP A 41 -12.33 -3.79 1.57
N GLU A 42 -11.13 -4.34 1.76
CA GLU A 42 -10.53 -4.49 3.10
C GLU A 42 -10.27 -3.14 3.75
N TRP A 43 -9.83 -2.14 2.98
CA TRP A 43 -9.67 -0.77 3.46
C TRP A 43 -10.97 -0.20 4.01
N GLY A 44 -12.09 -0.43 3.33
CA GLY A 44 -13.41 -0.06 3.82
C GLY A 44 -13.74 -0.72 5.16
N ARG A 45 -13.50 -2.03 5.28
CA ARG A 45 -13.71 -2.78 6.52
C ARG A 45 -12.84 -2.28 7.69
N LEU A 46 -11.58 -2.03 7.44
CA LEU A 46 -10.64 -1.48 8.43
C LEU A 46 -11.08 -0.11 8.95
N ASN A 47 -11.81 0.65 8.13
CA ASN A 47 -12.40 1.93 8.53
C ASN A 47 -13.82 1.79 9.09
N ALA A 48 -14.22 0.58 9.49
CA ALA A 48 -15.54 0.27 10.05
C ALA A 48 -16.71 0.69 9.13
N CYS A 49 -16.52 0.57 7.82
CA CYS A 49 -17.61 0.65 6.86
C CYS A 49 -18.43 -0.65 6.85
N GLY A 50 -19.73 -0.52 6.60
CA GLY A 50 -20.59 -1.70 6.40
C GLY A 50 -20.18 -2.48 5.14
N PRO A 51 -20.70 -3.71 4.97
CA PRO A 51 -20.32 -4.56 3.85
C PRO A 51 -20.64 -3.93 2.48
N LEU A 52 -21.80 -3.29 2.35
CA LEU A 52 -22.19 -2.61 1.12
C LEU A 52 -21.29 -1.41 0.81
N SER A 53 -20.98 -0.58 1.81
CA SER A 53 -20.09 0.57 1.63
C SER A 53 -18.67 0.14 1.27
N SER A 54 -18.18 -0.96 1.84
CA SER A 54 -16.86 -1.52 1.49
C SER A 54 -16.85 -2.06 0.06
N LEU A 55 -17.94 -2.68 -0.38
CA LEU A 55 -18.09 -3.14 -1.77
C LEU A 55 -18.15 -1.97 -2.75
N LEU A 56 -18.85 -0.88 -2.41
CA LEU A 56 -18.87 0.35 -3.22
C LEU A 56 -17.48 0.97 -3.34
N LEU A 57 -16.69 1.01 -2.25
CA LEU A 57 -15.31 1.48 -2.29
C LEU A 57 -14.44 0.63 -3.23
N ALA A 58 -14.58 -0.70 -3.16
CA ALA A 58 -13.89 -1.61 -4.07
C ALA A 58 -14.28 -1.34 -5.54
N PHE A 59 -15.57 -1.16 -5.80
CA PHE A 59 -16.07 -0.85 -7.14
C PHE A 59 -15.55 0.51 -7.66
N VAL A 60 -15.58 1.56 -6.84
CA VAL A 60 -15.05 2.89 -7.19
C VAL A 60 -13.56 2.81 -7.52
N CYS A 61 -12.78 2.09 -6.70
CA CYS A 61 -11.35 1.90 -6.93
C CYS A 61 -11.10 1.15 -8.24
N LEU A 62 -11.83 0.08 -8.49
CA LEU A 62 -11.73 -0.71 -9.70
C LEU A 62 -12.10 0.12 -10.94
N LEU A 63 -13.19 0.88 -10.88
CA LEU A 63 -13.60 1.77 -11.95
C LEU A 63 -12.53 2.82 -12.26
N ALA A 64 -11.94 3.43 -11.22
CA ALA A 64 -10.85 4.40 -11.38
C ALA A 64 -9.61 3.77 -12.05
N CYS A 65 -9.28 2.53 -11.74
CA CYS A 65 -8.19 1.79 -12.39
C CYS A 65 -8.51 1.49 -13.87
N VAL A 66 -9.72 1.02 -14.17
CA VAL A 66 -10.16 0.70 -15.54
C VAL A 66 -10.20 1.94 -16.42
N LEU A 67 -10.68 3.08 -15.90
CA LEU A 67 -10.70 4.35 -16.63
C LEU A 67 -9.29 4.83 -17.00
N VAL A 68 -8.31 4.60 -16.14
CA VAL A 68 -6.91 4.93 -16.46
C VAL A 68 -6.36 3.96 -17.51
N TRP A 69 -6.71 2.70 -17.44
CA TRP A 69 -6.25 1.73 -18.43
C TRP A 69 -6.75 2.05 -19.85
N ASP A 70 -8.04 2.36 -19.98
CA ASP A 70 -8.65 2.68 -21.28
C ASP A 70 -8.21 4.05 -21.83
N SER A 71 -7.55 4.85 -21.01
CA SER A 71 -7.10 6.18 -21.36
C SER A 71 -5.67 6.21 -21.89
N SER A 72 -5.35 7.24 -22.68
CA SER A 72 -3.96 7.56 -23.09
C SER A 72 -3.01 7.84 -21.91
N LEU A 73 -3.55 7.96 -20.69
CA LEU A 73 -2.79 8.22 -19.46
C LEU A 73 -1.79 7.10 -19.13
N MET A 74 -2.04 5.86 -19.55
CA MET A 74 -1.08 4.77 -19.35
C MET A 74 0.24 4.98 -20.08
N HIS A 75 0.22 5.70 -21.20
CA HIS A 75 1.38 5.99 -22.03
C HIS A 75 1.89 7.42 -21.83
N ALA A 76 1.15 8.26 -21.10
CA ALA A 76 1.53 9.62 -20.82
C ALA A 76 2.62 9.71 -19.74
N SER A 77 3.45 10.74 -19.85
CA SER A 77 4.37 11.09 -18.77
C SER A 77 3.59 11.67 -17.59
N LEU A 78 3.35 10.86 -16.57
CA LEU A 78 2.64 11.24 -15.35
C LEU A 78 3.60 11.84 -14.28
N SER A 79 4.63 12.57 -14.72
CA SER A 79 5.66 13.13 -13.82
C SER A 79 5.06 13.99 -12.69
N HIS A 80 4.08 14.83 -12.99
CA HIS A 80 3.42 15.65 -11.97
C HIS A 80 2.63 14.80 -10.95
N LEU A 81 1.99 13.72 -11.40
CA LEU A 81 1.32 12.77 -10.51
C LEU A 81 2.32 12.11 -9.57
N TRP A 82 3.46 11.65 -10.10
CA TRP A 82 4.50 10.99 -9.31
C TRP A 82 5.13 11.94 -8.29
N TRP A 83 5.40 13.18 -8.66
CA TRP A 83 5.86 14.20 -7.71
C TRP A 83 4.83 14.47 -6.62
N GLY A 84 3.56 14.59 -6.98
CA GLY A 84 2.46 14.79 -6.03
C GLY A 84 2.31 13.63 -5.05
N LEU A 85 2.30 12.38 -5.55
CA LEU A 85 2.22 11.19 -4.71
C LEU A 85 3.45 11.03 -3.80
N SER A 86 4.65 11.30 -4.32
CA SER A 86 5.89 11.27 -3.52
C SER A 86 5.88 12.32 -2.43
N ALA A 87 5.45 13.55 -2.72
CA ALA A 87 5.29 14.60 -1.73
C ALA A 87 4.25 14.22 -0.66
N LEU A 88 3.11 13.65 -1.06
CA LEU A 88 2.09 13.16 -0.16
C LEU A 88 2.64 12.08 0.80
N TRP A 89 3.42 11.14 0.28
CA TRP A 89 4.05 10.09 1.07
C TRP A 89 5.11 10.65 2.04
N LEU A 90 5.96 11.55 1.57
CA LEU A 90 7.00 12.17 2.43
C LEU A 90 6.36 13.02 3.53
N VAL A 91 5.46 13.92 3.17
CA VAL A 91 4.82 14.82 4.14
C VAL A 91 3.93 14.02 5.10
N GLY A 92 3.09 13.13 4.57
CA GLY A 92 2.21 12.26 5.36
C GLY A 92 3.00 11.32 6.27
N GLY A 93 4.06 10.71 5.76
CA GLY A 93 4.96 9.82 6.53
C GLY A 93 5.67 10.57 7.66
N VAL A 94 6.29 11.72 7.38
CA VAL A 94 6.93 12.55 8.42
C VAL A 94 5.92 13.01 9.46
N PHE A 95 4.73 13.43 9.05
CA PHE A 95 3.67 13.85 9.95
C PHE A 95 3.20 12.72 10.87
N MET A 96 3.01 11.51 10.32
CA MET A 96 2.64 10.31 11.10
C MET A 96 3.74 9.89 12.07
N LEU A 97 5.01 9.95 11.64
CA LEU A 97 6.15 9.64 12.52
C LEU A 97 6.25 10.61 13.71
N ARG A 98 5.95 11.90 13.49
CA ARG A 98 5.98 12.92 14.56
C ARG A 98 4.80 12.81 15.52
N ARG A 99 3.59 12.55 15.01
CA ARG A 99 2.36 12.49 15.81
C ARG A 99 2.09 11.12 16.42
N GLY A 100 2.70 10.07 15.86
CA GLY A 100 2.51 8.69 16.27
C GLY A 100 1.25 8.03 15.69
N PRO A 101 1.15 6.69 15.78
CA PRO A 101 0.06 5.92 15.15
C PRO A 101 -1.32 6.19 15.76
N GLY A 102 -1.38 6.74 16.98
CA GLY A 102 -2.65 7.12 17.63
C GLY A 102 -3.41 8.20 16.87
N TYR A 103 -2.68 9.15 16.28
CA TYR A 103 -3.28 10.25 15.52
C TYR A 103 -4.09 9.81 14.30
N TRP A 104 -3.73 8.66 13.71
CA TRP A 104 -4.51 8.10 12.60
C TRP A 104 -5.96 7.77 12.99
N ARG A 105 -6.20 7.41 14.24
CA ARG A 105 -7.55 7.14 14.76
C ARG A 105 -8.38 8.40 14.93
N GLU A 106 -7.75 9.53 15.20
CA GLU A 106 -8.39 10.85 15.36
C GLU A 106 -8.75 11.47 13.99
N CYS A 107 -8.07 11.02 12.92
CA CYS A 107 -8.34 11.51 11.57
C CYS A 107 -9.76 11.12 11.13
N PRO A 108 -10.58 12.06 10.65
CA PRO A 108 -11.97 11.79 10.30
C PRO A 108 -12.08 10.82 9.12
N ARG A 109 -13.11 9.99 9.09
CA ARG A 109 -13.32 8.96 8.06
C ARG A 109 -13.39 9.53 6.66
N TRP A 110 -14.02 10.71 6.50
CA TRP A 110 -14.14 11.36 5.19
C TRP A 110 -12.80 11.72 4.56
N LEU A 111 -11.74 11.88 5.35
CA LEU A 111 -10.37 12.10 4.86
C LEU A 111 -9.61 10.79 4.70
N ARG A 112 -9.75 9.85 5.65
CA ARG A 112 -9.05 8.56 5.61
C ARG A 112 -9.46 7.70 4.41
N LEU A 113 -10.75 7.63 4.11
CA LEU A 113 -11.26 6.79 3.03
C LEU A 113 -10.70 7.21 1.66
N PRO A 114 -10.82 8.47 1.19
CA PRO A 114 -10.29 8.87 -0.10
C PRO A 114 -8.75 8.83 -0.14
N LEU A 115 -8.05 9.14 0.95
CA LEU A 115 -6.59 9.02 1.00
C LEU A 115 -6.15 7.57 0.77
N GLY A 116 -6.78 6.60 1.40
CA GLY A 116 -6.43 5.20 1.20
C GLY A 116 -6.76 4.71 -0.21
N LEU A 117 -7.88 5.13 -0.79
CA LEU A 117 -8.20 4.83 -2.18
C LEU A 117 -7.21 5.46 -3.15
N LEU A 118 -6.80 6.70 -2.92
CA LEU A 118 -5.79 7.40 -3.73
C LEU A 118 -4.45 6.66 -3.68
N VAL A 119 -4.03 6.20 -2.50
CA VAL A 119 -2.79 5.43 -2.32
C VAL A 119 -2.87 4.07 -3.04
N LEU A 120 -3.99 3.35 -2.91
CA LEU A 120 -4.20 2.07 -3.60
C LEU A 120 -4.21 2.26 -5.12
N TRP A 121 -4.97 3.23 -5.61
CA TRP A 121 -5.03 3.57 -7.02
C TRP A 121 -3.66 3.98 -7.56
N GLY A 122 -2.93 4.86 -6.88
CA GLY A 122 -1.59 5.30 -7.27
C GLY A 122 -0.58 4.14 -7.28
N ALA A 123 -0.66 3.23 -6.30
CA ALA A 123 0.17 2.03 -6.27
C ALA A 123 -0.11 1.13 -7.48
N TRP A 124 -1.41 0.95 -7.85
CA TRP A 124 -1.76 0.18 -9.04
C TRP A 124 -1.24 0.82 -10.33
N VAL A 125 -1.41 2.14 -10.50
CA VAL A 125 -0.90 2.87 -11.67
C VAL A 125 0.63 2.73 -11.77
N ALA A 126 1.36 2.81 -10.64
CA ALA A 126 2.80 2.61 -10.60
C ALA A 126 3.23 1.22 -11.06
N VAL A 127 2.58 0.18 -10.53
CA VAL A 127 2.84 -1.22 -10.90
C VAL A 127 2.47 -1.47 -12.36
N ALA A 128 1.38 -0.88 -12.84
CA ALA A 128 0.92 -0.97 -14.19
C ALA A 128 1.93 -0.35 -15.18
N GLN A 129 2.36 0.88 -14.94
CA GLN A 129 3.38 1.53 -15.76
C GLN A 129 4.73 0.83 -15.68
N ALA A 130 5.15 0.39 -14.49
CA ALA A 130 6.39 -0.36 -14.34
C ALA A 130 6.39 -1.66 -15.18
N ARG A 131 5.25 -2.36 -15.24
CA ARG A 131 5.10 -3.55 -16.08
C ARG A 131 5.09 -3.23 -17.57
N ALA A 132 4.53 -2.08 -17.97
CA ALA A 132 4.55 -1.61 -19.35
C ALA A 132 5.97 -1.24 -19.81
N VAL A 133 6.82 -0.70 -18.93
CA VAL A 133 8.25 -0.45 -19.21
C VAL A 133 9.00 -1.79 -19.40
N GLY A 134 8.67 -2.79 -18.60
CA GLY A 134 9.25 -4.13 -18.73
C GLY A 134 9.26 -4.89 -17.41
N ILE A 135 9.25 -6.23 -17.54
CA ILE A 135 9.23 -7.12 -16.37
C ILE A 135 10.47 -6.92 -15.47
N ASN A 136 11.64 -6.70 -16.05
CA ASN A 136 12.87 -6.50 -15.30
C ASN A 136 12.81 -5.20 -14.48
N PHE A 137 12.21 -4.15 -15.02
CA PHE A 137 12.00 -2.90 -14.31
C PHE A 137 11.04 -3.09 -13.12
N LEU A 138 9.92 -3.76 -13.33
CA LEU A 138 8.98 -4.07 -12.24
C LEU A 138 9.63 -4.92 -11.16
N LEU A 139 10.37 -5.98 -11.55
CA LEU A 139 11.07 -6.84 -10.59
C LEU A 139 12.13 -6.07 -9.81
N SER A 140 12.89 -5.18 -10.43
CA SER A 140 13.88 -4.35 -9.72
C SER A 140 13.23 -3.44 -8.69
N ALA A 141 12.08 -2.85 -9.02
CA ALA A 141 11.30 -2.04 -8.08
C ALA A 141 10.79 -2.89 -6.90
N MET A 142 10.24 -4.08 -7.17
CA MET A 142 9.77 -5.00 -6.12
C MET A 142 10.91 -5.46 -5.20
N VAL A 143 12.06 -5.83 -5.77
CA VAL A 143 13.25 -6.23 -4.99
C VAL A 143 13.72 -5.09 -4.11
N SER A 144 13.72 -3.85 -4.61
CA SER A 144 14.10 -2.68 -3.82
C SER A 144 13.20 -2.49 -2.59
N VAL A 145 11.88 -2.69 -2.76
CA VAL A 145 10.92 -2.64 -1.65
C VAL A 145 11.18 -3.78 -0.65
N TRP A 146 11.37 -5.02 -1.12
CA TRP A 146 11.64 -6.16 -0.24
C TRP A 146 12.95 -5.98 0.54
N VAL A 147 14.00 -5.49 -0.09
CA VAL A 147 15.26 -5.19 0.60
C VAL A 147 15.07 -4.11 1.66
N ALA A 148 14.30 -3.06 1.34
CA ALA A 148 14.00 -2.01 2.31
C ALA A 148 13.21 -2.55 3.52
N ASP A 149 12.21 -3.41 3.29
CA ASP A 149 11.41 -4.04 4.35
C ASP A 149 12.24 -4.95 5.24
N ILE A 150 13.09 -5.78 4.63
CA ILE A 150 14.02 -6.66 5.35
C ILE A 150 15.00 -5.83 6.18
N ALA A 151 15.60 -4.79 5.59
CA ALA A 151 16.51 -3.89 6.28
C ALA A 151 15.82 -3.17 7.44
N ALA A 152 14.61 -2.67 7.24
CA ALA A 152 13.81 -2.02 8.28
C ALA A 152 13.48 -2.98 9.43
N TYR A 153 13.14 -4.24 9.12
CA TYR A 153 12.90 -5.28 10.13
C TYR A 153 14.15 -5.53 11.00
N PHE A 154 15.29 -5.74 10.38
CA PHE A 154 16.54 -5.99 11.12
C PHE A 154 17.01 -4.76 11.90
N ALA A 155 16.90 -3.58 11.31
CA ALA A 155 17.21 -2.32 11.98
C ALA A 155 16.28 -2.10 13.19
N GLY A 156 14.98 -2.34 13.04
CA GLY A 156 14.01 -2.25 14.12
C GLY A 156 14.31 -3.25 15.25
N ARG A 157 14.75 -4.46 14.92
CA ARG A 157 15.14 -5.48 15.90
C ARG A 157 16.44 -5.15 16.61
N ALA A 158 17.43 -4.62 15.89
CA ALA A 158 18.75 -4.31 16.45
C ALA A 158 18.74 -3.04 17.32
N TRP A 159 18.03 -1.99 16.88
CA TRP A 159 18.07 -0.68 17.51
C TRP A 159 16.75 -0.22 18.14
N GLY A 160 15.62 -0.75 17.70
CA GLY A 160 14.28 -0.32 18.13
C GLY A 160 14.01 -0.53 19.62
N GLY A 161 14.54 -1.61 20.22
CA GLY A 161 14.34 -1.92 21.64
C GLY A 161 14.93 -0.93 22.61
N ARG A 162 16.05 -0.28 22.27
CA ARG A 162 16.70 0.75 23.10
C ARG A 162 15.96 2.09 23.04
N TRP A 163 15.48 2.46 21.86
CA TRP A 163 14.76 3.72 21.64
C TRP A 163 13.34 3.69 22.23
N PHE A 164 12.65 2.57 22.10
CA PHE A 164 11.28 2.38 22.59
C PHE A 164 11.24 2.34 24.13
N LYS A 165 12.18 1.66 24.77
CA LYS A 165 12.32 1.63 26.23
C LYS A 165 12.62 3.01 26.81
N ARG A 166 13.39 3.83 26.11
CA ARG A 166 13.72 5.19 26.56
C ARG A 166 12.52 6.14 26.54
N LYS A 167 11.66 6.06 25.51
CA LYS A 167 10.42 6.86 25.44
C LYS A 167 9.37 6.41 26.45
N LEU A 168 9.23 5.12 26.69
CA LEU A 168 8.31 4.61 27.70
C LEU A 168 8.77 4.95 29.12
N ALA A 169 10.07 4.90 29.42
CA ALA A 169 10.59 5.27 30.72
C ALA A 169 10.36 6.76 31.07
N VAL A 170 10.41 7.64 30.05
CA VAL A 170 10.09 9.06 30.24
C VAL A 170 8.61 9.31 30.42
N SER A 171 7.74 8.47 29.84
CA SER A 171 6.27 8.59 29.95
C SER A 171 5.70 8.02 31.26
N ILE A 172 6.44 7.17 31.96
CA ILE A 172 5.98 6.46 33.20
C ILE A 172 6.59 7.11 34.45
N SER A 173 7.40 8.15 34.34
CA SER A 173 7.88 8.89 35.51
C SER A 173 6.70 9.67 36.12
N PRO A 174 6.14 9.24 37.28
CA PRO A 174 5.12 10.01 37.94
C PRO A 174 5.76 11.30 38.41
N GLY A 175 5.15 12.43 38.04
CA GLY A 175 5.56 13.73 38.56
C GLY A 175 5.61 13.64 40.09
N LYS A 176 6.78 13.82 40.66
CA LYS A 176 6.92 14.11 42.08
C LYS A 176 6.36 15.50 42.30
N THR A 177 5.18 15.57 42.88
CA THR A 177 4.69 16.73 43.63
C THR A 177 5.47 16.87 44.90
#